data_580ccdef5b598bf9786a13d23ec4c954
#
_entry.id   580ccdef5b598bf9786a13d23ec4c954
#
_cell.length_a   1.000
_cell.length_b   1.000
_cell.length_c   1.000
_cell.angle_alpha   90.00
_cell.angle_beta   90.00
_cell.angle_gamma   90.00
#
_symmetry.space_group_name_H-M   'P 1'
#
loop_
_entity.id
_entity.type
_entity.pdbx_description
1 polymer ?
#
loop_
_entity_poly.entity_id
_entity_poly.type
_entity_poly.pdbx_seq_one_letter_code
_entity_poly.pdbx_strand_id
1 'polypeptide(L)'
;MAENPEQAVLDAIKTAGSERELRFRDTIHLPFHQVGMPSNMPSIYLDEKDVPEYRDEDWKITKPEWVGSKVELRKMTKIIEDDKKAAFLINAARYNVGGSLMQTFNAIFTVENRNGDWRLISRNPFNIRKSE
;
A
#
# COMPACT_ATOMS: atom_id res chain seq x y z
N MET A 1 1.17 15.84 1.47
CA MET A 1 -0.10 15.94 0.72
C MET A 1 0.17 15.64 -0.75
N ALA A 2 -0.53 14.69 -1.34
CA ALA A 2 -0.37 14.40 -2.76
C ALA A 2 -1.28 15.30 -3.59
N GLU A 3 -0.71 15.89 -4.65
CA GLU A 3 -1.40 16.86 -5.50
C GLU A 3 -2.09 16.23 -6.71
N ASN A 4 -1.79 14.95 -6.97
CA ASN A 4 -2.37 14.21 -8.09
C ASN A 4 -2.50 12.73 -7.71
N PRO A 5 -3.33 11.97 -8.45
CA PRO A 5 -3.57 10.56 -8.12
C PRO A 5 -2.33 9.67 -8.22
N GLU A 6 -1.44 9.92 -9.17
CA GLU A 6 -0.21 9.13 -9.33
C GLU A 6 0.70 9.29 -8.11
N GLN A 7 0.86 10.50 -7.62
CA GLN A 7 1.68 10.75 -6.43
C GLN A 7 1.10 10.08 -5.19
N ALA A 8 -0.22 10.05 -5.07
CA ALA A 8 -0.89 9.37 -3.96
C ALA A 8 -0.54 7.87 -3.95
N VAL A 9 -0.51 7.23 -5.11
CA VAL A 9 -0.10 5.82 -5.21
C VAL A 9 1.36 5.65 -4.82
N LEU A 10 2.25 6.51 -5.33
CA LEU A 10 3.67 6.43 -5.01
C LEU A 10 3.93 6.63 -3.52
N ASP A 11 3.24 7.57 -2.89
CA ASP A 11 3.35 7.80 -1.45
C ASP A 11 2.92 6.56 -0.65
N ALA A 12 1.81 5.94 -1.05
CA ALA A 12 1.33 4.72 -0.39
C ALA A 12 2.33 3.57 -0.53
N ILE A 13 2.94 3.40 -1.70
CA ILE A 13 3.95 2.36 -1.93
C ILE A 13 5.17 2.56 -1.01
N LYS A 14 5.58 3.80 -0.78
CA LYS A 14 6.70 4.10 0.11
C LYS A 14 6.46 3.64 1.55
N THR A 15 5.21 3.50 1.96
CA THR A 15 4.87 3.05 3.32
C THR A 15 4.89 1.52 3.46
N ALA A 16 5.07 0.78 2.39
CA ALA A 16 5.00 -0.67 2.39
C ALA A 16 6.33 -1.35 2.75
N GLY A 17 7.42 -0.61 2.75
CA GLY A 17 8.76 -1.11 3.13
C GLY A 17 9.14 -0.74 4.55
N SER A 18 10.34 -1.14 4.97
CA SER A 18 10.86 -0.88 6.31
C SER A 18 11.29 0.56 6.54
N GLU A 19 12.00 1.15 5.59
CA GLU A 19 12.48 2.53 5.73
C GLU A 19 11.41 3.48 5.23
N ARG A 20 10.72 4.11 6.18
CA ARG A 20 9.56 4.94 5.86
C ARG A 20 9.79 6.38 6.28
N GLU A 21 9.74 7.28 5.32
CA GLU A 21 9.67 8.71 5.59
C GLU A 21 8.23 9.15 5.86
N LEU A 22 7.27 8.38 5.35
CA LEU A 22 5.85 8.66 5.47
C LEU A 22 5.18 7.61 6.35
N ARG A 23 4.20 8.04 7.14
CA ARG A 23 3.37 7.14 7.92
C ARG A 23 2.21 6.68 7.04
N PHE A 24 1.83 5.42 7.16
CA PHE A 24 0.71 4.87 6.38
C PHE A 24 -0.56 5.71 6.54
N ARG A 25 -0.89 6.12 7.78
CA ARG A 25 -2.08 6.93 8.05
C ARG A 25 -2.11 8.24 7.29
N ASP A 26 -0.95 8.79 6.96
CA ASP A 26 -0.85 10.07 6.25
C ASP A 26 -1.03 9.91 4.74
N THR A 27 -1.10 8.68 4.25
CA THR A 27 -1.28 8.36 2.83
C THR A 27 -2.67 7.85 2.50
N ILE A 28 -3.56 7.80 3.47
CA ILE A 28 -4.93 7.28 3.29
C ILE A 28 -5.97 8.30 3.73
N HIS A 29 -7.16 8.20 3.13
CA HIS A 29 -8.38 8.84 3.65
C HIS A 29 -9.22 7.78 4.37
N LEU A 30 -9.95 8.21 5.38
CA LEU A 30 -10.86 7.34 6.12
C LEU A 30 -12.31 7.59 5.68
N PRO A 31 -13.18 6.59 5.64
CA PRO A 31 -12.87 5.18 5.90
C PRO A 31 -11.99 4.56 4.81
N PHE A 32 -11.08 3.70 5.22
CA PHE A 32 -10.17 3.01 4.31
C PHE A 32 -10.52 1.53 4.24
N HIS A 33 -10.58 0.98 3.05
CA HIS A 33 -10.95 -0.41 2.80
C HIS A 33 -9.73 -1.20 2.33
N GLN A 34 -9.44 -2.28 3.03
CA GLN A 34 -8.40 -3.21 2.62
C GLN A 34 -8.95 -4.62 2.55
N VAL A 35 -8.80 -5.23 1.39
CA VAL A 35 -9.09 -6.65 1.24
C VAL A 35 -7.77 -7.38 1.47
N GLY A 36 -7.67 -8.06 2.62
CA GLY A 36 -6.45 -8.77 2.98
C GLY A 36 -6.35 -10.14 2.32
N MET A 37 -5.30 -10.85 2.66
CA MET A 37 -5.13 -12.25 2.29
C MET A 37 -4.99 -13.05 3.58
N PRO A 38 -5.93 -13.97 3.85
CA PRO A 38 -7.07 -14.36 3.02
C PRO A 38 -8.16 -13.30 2.95
N SER A 39 -8.86 -13.24 1.83
CA SER A 39 -9.85 -12.18 1.56
C SER A 39 -11.11 -12.25 2.43
N ASN A 40 -11.30 -13.33 3.17
CA ASN A 40 -12.41 -13.45 4.12
C ASN A 40 -12.13 -12.69 5.43
N MET A 41 -11.01 -12.00 5.53
CA MET A 41 -10.65 -11.16 6.67
C MET A 41 -10.41 -9.72 6.21
N PRO A 42 -11.47 -9.03 5.69
CA PRO A 42 -11.31 -7.65 5.24
C PRO A 42 -11.07 -6.74 6.44
N SER A 43 -10.32 -5.66 6.19
CA SER A 43 -10.08 -4.62 7.19
C SER A 43 -10.70 -3.31 6.71
N ILE A 44 -11.50 -2.70 7.57
CA ILE A 44 -12.07 -1.39 7.34
C ILE A 44 -11.63 -0.50 8.49
N TYR A 45 -10.89 0.56 8.18
CA TYR A 45 -10.46 1.52 9.19
C TYR A 45 -11.38 2.73 9.11
N LEU A 46 -12.19 2.91 10.15
CA LEU A 46 -13.16 4.01 10.23
C LEU A 46 -12.57 5.24 10.90
N ASP A 47 -11.55 5.03 11.72
CA ASP A 47 -11.02 6.01 12.64
C ASP A 47 -9.49 5.93 12.61
N GLU A 48 -8.83 7.03 12.85
CA GLU A 48 -7.37 7.10 12.83
C GLU A 48 -6.71 6.12 13.80
N LYS A 49 -7.32 5.90 14.95
CA LYS A 49 -6.82 4.94 15.96
C LYS A 49 -6.85 3.48 15.49
N ASP A 50 -7.66 3.18 14.48
CA ASP A 50 -7.78 1.81 13.93
C ASP A 50 -6.68 1.51 12.91
N VAL A 51 -5.98 2.54 12.43
CA VAL A 51 -4.96 2.39 11.39
C VAL A 51 -3.68 1.83 12.00
N PRO A 52 -3.19 0.67 11.52
CA PRO A 52 -1.95 0.11 12.05
C PRO A 52 -0.75 0.97 11.67
N GLU A 53 0.24 1.01 12.54
CA GLU A 53 1.55 1.55 12.22
C GLU A 53 2.45 0.38 11.88
N TYR A 54 2.88 0.32 10.63
CA TYR A 54 3.76 -0.73 10.17
C TYR A 54 5.20 -0.39 10.56
N ARG A 55 5.63 -0.85 11.74
CA ARG A 55 6.97 -0.63 12.26
C ARG A 55 7.79 -1.91 12.23
N ASP A 56 9.09 -1.77 12.07
CA ASP A 56 9.98 -2.92 12.10
C ASP A 56 9.93 -3.67 13.44
N GLU A 57 9.70 -2.96 14.56
CA GLU A 57 9.54 -3.59 15.86
C GLU A 57 8.38 -4.59 15.87
N ASP A 58 7.27 -4.23 15.22
CA ASP A 58 6.11 -5.11 15.12
C ASP A 58 6.41 -6.28 14.18
N TRP A 59 7.12 -6.01 13.07
CA TRP A 59 7.49 -7.04 12.11
C TRP A 59 8.49 -8.04 12.66
N LYS A 60 9.35 -7.65 13.59
CA LYS A 60 10.25 -8.61 14.26
C LYS A 60 9.48 -9.73 14.94
N ILE A 61 8.27 -9.45 15.39
CA ILE A 61 7.40 -10.41 16.07
C ILE A 61 6.52 -11.15 15.08
N THR A 62 5.85 -10.42 14.16
CA THR A 62 4.81 -10.98 13.29
C THR A 62 5.32 -11.45 11.95
N LYS A 63 6.31 -10.76 11.39
CA LYS A 63 6.86 -11.02 10.06
C LYS A 63 8.36 -10.69 10.03
N PRO A 64 9.18 -11.46 10.77
CA PRO A 64 10.61 -11.11 10.90
C PRO A 64 11.34 -11.02 9.57
N GLU A 65 10.92 -11.78 8.55
CA GLU A 65 11.51 -11.75 7.22
C GLU A 65 11.24 -10.45 6.46
N TRP A 66 10.29 -9.65 6.94
CA TRP A 66 9.96 -8.35 6.31
C TRP A 66 10.79 -7.19 6.84
N VAL A 67 11.49 -7.38 7.95
CA VAL A 67 12.37 -6.35 8.52
C VAL A 67 13.46 -6.02 7.52
N GLY A 68 13.63 -4.74 7.20
CA GLY A 68 14.57 -4.27 6.18
C GLY A 68 14.12 -4.45 4.75
N SER A 69 12.90 -4.99 4.53
CA SER A 69 12.40 -5.22 3.17
C SER A 69 12.03 -3.90 2.48
N LYS A 70 12.08 -3.92 1.15
CA LYS A 70 11.70 -2.79 0.29
C LYS A 70 10.73 -3.26 -0.76
N VAL A 71 9.76 -2.39 -1.09
CA VAL A 71 8.81 -2.65 -2.17
C VAL A 71 9.18 -1.77 -3.36
N GLU A 72 9.33 -2.39 -4.51
CA GLU A 72 9.58 -1.73 -5.78
C GLU A 72 8.31 -1.74 -6.62
N LEU A 73 7.88 -0.56 -7.05
CA LEU A 73 6.79 -0.44 -8.01
C LEU A 73 7.38 -0.70 -9.40
N ARG A 74 6.94 -1.79 -10.04
CA ARG A 74 7.41 -2.18 -11.37
C ARG A 74 6.60 -1.55 -12.48
N LYS A 75 5.28 -1.44 -12.29
CA LYS A 75 4.38 -0.86 -13.27
C LYS A 75 3.14 -0.32 -12.57
N MET A 76 2.65 0.81 -13.07
CA MET A 76 1.41 1.41 -12.61
C MET A 76 0.59 1.78 -13.84
N THR A 77 -0.64 1.24 -13.92
CA THR A 77 -1.53 1.49 -15.04
C THR A 77 -2.82 2.10 -14.51
N LYS A 78 -3.14 3.31 -14.95
CA LYS A 78 -4.41 3.94 -14.59
C LYS A 78 -5.52 3.22 -15.34
N ILE A 79 -6.51 2.69 -14.61
CA ILE A 79 -7.62 1.95 -15.18
C ILE A 79 -8.78 2.90 -15.51
N ILE A 80 -9.08 3.81 -14.60
CA ILE A 80 -10.20 4.73 -14.71
C ILE A 80 -9.93 5.95 -13.84
N GLU A 81 -10.44 7.10 -14.26
CA GLU A 81 -10.31 8.35 -13.50
C GLU A 81 -11.50 9.25 -13.78
N ASP A 82 -11.98 9.91 -12.74
CA ASP A 82 -12.87 11.06 -12.85
C ASP A 82 -12.23 12.23 -12.06
N ASP A 83 -12.97 13.29 -11.83
CA ASP A 83 -12.45 14.49 -11.15
C ASP A 83 -12.18 14.28 -9.66
N LYS A 84 -12.67 13.19 -9.08
CA LYS A 84 -12.55 12.92 -7.64
C LYS A 84 -11.84 11.63 -7.30
N LYS A 85 -11.84 10.66 -8.19
CA LYS A 85 -11.26 9.33 -7.93
C LYS A 85 -10.48 8.80 -9.11
N ALA A 86 -9.52 7.94 -8.83
CA ALA A 86 -8.81 7.18 -9.84
C ALA A 86 -8.49 5.79 -9.30
N ALA A 87 -8.48 4.79 -10.17
CA ALA A 87 -8.08 3.44 -9.85
C ALA A 87 -6.88 3.03 -10.70
N PHE A 88 -5.95 2.29 -10.06
CA PHE A 88 -4.70 1.87 -10.70
C PHE A 88 -4.48 0.38 -10.54
N LEU A 89 -3.98 -0.25 -11.59
CA LEU A 89 -3.40 -1.58 -11.51
C LEU A 89 -1.92 -1.43 -11.18
N ILE A 90 -1.50 -2.09 -10.12
CA ILE A 90 -0.14 -2.04 -9.59
C ILE A 90 0.54 -3.38 -9.82
N ASN A 91 1.76 -3.35 -10.34
CA ASN A 91 2.66 -4.50 -10.37
C ASN A 91 3.87 -4.15 -9.52
N ALA A 92 4.14 -4.95 -8.50
CA ALA A 92 5.18 -4.65 -7.52
C ALA A 92 5.93 -5.91 -7.09
N ALA A 93 7.08 -5.69 -6.46
CA ALA A 93 7.91 -6.74 -5.91
C ALA A 93 8.43 -6.31 -4.54
N ARG A 94 8.58 -7.27 -3.65
CA ARG A 94 9.22 -7.05 -2.36
C ARG A 94 10.56 -7.76 -2.34
N TYR A 95 11.58 -7.04 -1.89
CA TYR A 95 12.95 -7.55 -1.74
C TYR A 95 13.32 -7.53 -0.26
N ASN A 96 14.04 -8.54 0.19
CA ASN A 96 14.50 -8.61 1.57
C ASN A 96 15.67 -7.64 1.81
N VAL A 97 16.13 -7.56 3.05
CA VAL A 97 17.22 -6.67 3.45
C VAL A 97 18.51 -6.93 2.65
N GLY A 98 18.72 -8.16 2.22
CA GLY A 98 19.90 -8.54 1.41
C GLY A 98 19.72 -8.28 -0.09
N GLY A 99 18.56 -7.80 -0.52
CA GLY A 99 18.27 -7.50 -1.92
C GLY A 99 17.70 -8.67 -2.72
N SER A 100 17.39 -9.79 -2.07
CA SER A 100 16.80 -10.94 -2.74
C SER A 100 15.28 -10.78 -2.88
N LEU A 101 14.74 -11.25 -3.98
CA LEU A 101 13.29 -11.21 -4.23
C LEU A 101 12.55 -12.12 -3.24
N MET A 102 11.61 -11.52 -2.52
CA MET A 102 10.74 -12.25 -1.59
C MET A 102 9.43 -12.67 -2.23
N GLN A 103 8.79 -11.75 -2.93
CA GLN A 103 7.50 -11.98 -3.56
C GLN A 103 7.21 -10.95 -4.63
N THR A 104 6.34 -11.32 -5.55
CA THR A 104 5.71 -10.38 -6.49
C THR A 104 4.22 -10.36 -6.24
N PHE A 105 3.58 -9.25 -6.57
CA PHE A 105 2.12 -9.15 -6.44
C PHE A 105 1.56 -8.09 -7.38
N ASN A 106 0.26 -8.23 -7.62
CA ASN A 106 -0.55 -7.18 -8.23
C ASN A 106 -1.44 -6.57 -7.16
N ALA A 107 -1.94 -5.38 -7.40
CA ALA A 107 -2.93 -4.76 -6.54
C ALA A 107 -3.79 -3.79 -7.34
N ILE A 108 -5.01 -3.59 -6.88
CA ILE A 108 -5.85 -2.49 -7.32
C ILE A 108 -5.85 -1.46 -6.19
N PHE A 109 -5.37 -0.27 -6.51
CA PHE A 109 -5.38 0.87 -5.59
C PHE A 109 -6.41 1.89 -6.08
N THR A 110 -7.29 2.34 -5.20
CA THR A 110 -8.20 3.44 -5.49
C THR A 110 -7.81 4.64 -4.63
N VAL A 111 -7.69 5.79 -5.26
CA VAL A 111 -7.35 7.05 -4.60
C VAL A 111 -8.48 8.06 -4.78
N GLU A 112 -8.61 8.97 -3.84
CA GLU A 112 -9.68 9.99 -3.84
C GLU A 112 -9.11 11.35 -3.51
N ASN A 113 -9.63 12.36 -4.22
CA ASN A 113 -9.32 13.77 -3.97
C ASN A 113 -10.33 14.34 -2.97
N ARG A 114 -9.82 14.81 -1.84
CA ARG A 114 -10.62 15.58 -0.88
C ARG A 114 -9.96 16.96 -0.70
N ASN A 115 -10.59 17.98 -1.26
CA ASN A 115 -10.10 19.36 -1.18
C ASN A 115 -8.65 19.51 -1.71
N GLY A 116 -8.33 18.84 -2.79
CA GLY A 116 -7.00 18.89 -3.40
C GLY A 116 -5.99 17.92 -2.83
N ASP A 117 -6.37 17.17 -1.81
CA ASP A 117 -5.50 16.17 -1.17
C ASP A 117 -5.90 14.77 -1.64
N TRP A 118 -5.07 14.20 -2.51
CA TRP A 118 -5.26 12.85 -3.04
C TRP A 118 -4.63 11.85 -2.08
N ARG A 119 -5.43 10.87 -1.64
CA ARG A 119 -4.96 9.77 -0.82
C ARG A 119 -5.66 8.47 -1.17
N LEU A 120 -5.06 7.37 -0.76
CA LEU A 120 -5.61 6.04 -0.96
C LEU A 120 -6.89 5.85 -0.13
N ILE A 121 -7.92 5.26 -0.73
CA ILE A 121 -9.15 4.88 -0.03
C ILE A 121 -9.38 3.38 -0.02
N SER A 122 -8.73 2.63 -0.90
CA SER A 122 -8.81 1.16 -0.88
C SER A 122 -7.58 0.53 -1.50
N ARG A 123 -7.31 -0.70 -1.07
CA ARG A 123 -6.19 -1.50 -1.53
C ARG A 123 -6.62 -2.95 -1.57
N ASN A 124 -6.43 -3.62 -2.73
CA ASN A 124 -6.85 -5.00 -2.94
C ASN A 124 -5.73 -5.76 -3.66
N PRO A 125 -4.94 -6.59 -2.94
CA PRO A 125 -3.86 -7.36 -3.55
C PRO A 125 -4.36 -8.61 -4.28
N PHE A 126 -3.63 -8.97 -5.34
CA PHE A 126 -3.89 -10.14 -6.19
C PHE A 126 -2.57 -10.80 -6.53
N ASN A 127 -2.63 -12.07 -6.87
CA ASN A 127 -1.49 -12.82 -7.45
C ASN A 127 -0.22 -12.70 -6.61
N ILE A 128 -0.35 -12.85 -5.31
CA ILE A 128 0.81 -12.86 -4.42
C ILE A 128 1.57 -14.16 -4.67
N ARG A 129 2.81 -14.05 -5.17
CA ARG A 129 3.66 -15.19 -5.49
C ARG A 129 4.96 -15.08 -4.74
N LYS A 130 5.18 -16.02 -3.84
CA LYS A 130 6.43 -16.08 -3.08
C LYS A 130 7.54 -16.63 -3.94
N SER A 131 8.72 -16.04 -3.81
CA SER A 131 9.92 -16.57 -4.44
C SER A 131 10.40 -17.81 -3.67
N GLU A 132 10.85 -18.79 -4.40
CA GLU A 132 11.44 -20.01 -3.82
C GLU A 132 12.89 -19.79 -3.42
#